data_a353935730891c3633f5a2ad5e0952c1
#
_entry.id   a353935730891c3633f5a2ad5e0952c1
#
_cell.length_a   1.000
_cell.length_b   1.000
_cell.length_c   1.000
_cell.angle_alpha   90.00
_cell.angle_beta   90.00
_cell.angle_gamma   90.00
#
_symmetry.space_group_name_H-M   'P 1'
#
loop_
_entity.id
_entity.type
_entity.pdbx_description
1 polymer ?
#
loop_
_entity_poly.entity_id
_entity_poly.type
_entity_poly.pdbx_seq_one_letter_code
_entity_poly.pdbx_strand_id
1 'polypeptide(L)'
;VSQGTPVAVLATDSTSASDARGDRASGSSSPSALETSVPTPEAPAQAPSAPSAPSAPPPASSPPAGERPVHAGPHVRRLARELGIDLGRVRGSGPRGRIRPSDLKAASASPNVPAAPAAADYARFGSVETVPLGRIPRISGPRLQASWTTIPHVTQHDRADITRLDALRREMGAALGKDGPRLTILPFVLRACVAALRRHPTVNASLGPDGTELVLKKYYHLGVAVDTPQGLVVPVVRDVDRKDVLALARELGEISARAREGRLTPTDLQGASFSVSSLGGIGGTAFTPIINAPEVAILGVSRASLEPVWEEGAFVPRLLLPLSFSYDHRVIDGAEAARFTRTLAGILENLEGLVA
;
A
#
# COMPACT_ATOMS: atom_id res chain seq x y z
N VAL A 1 -7.14 19.84 26.07
CA VAL A 1 -6.19 20.95 25.89
C VAL A 1 -7.02 22.19 25.67
N SER A 2 -6.98 23.16 26.59
CA SER A 2 -7.72 24.43 26.48
C SER A 2 -7.12 25.30 25.37
N GLN A 3 -7.98 26.02 24.64
CA GLN A 3 -7.56 26.99 23.63
C GLN A 3 -6.59 28.01 24.24
N GLY A 4 -5.39 28.17 23.66
CA GLY A 4 -4.42 29.20 24.03
C GLY A 4 -3.11 28.70 24.66
N THR A 5 -2.89 27.38 24.81
CA THR A 5 -1.61 26.88 25.34
C THR A 5 -0.60 26.73 24.18
N PRO A 6 0.51 27.48 24.16
CA PRO A 6 1.53 27.36 23.14
C PRO A 6 2.26 26.01 23.26
N VAL A 7 2.39 25.27 22.14
CA VAL A 7 3.01 23.97 22.09
C VAL A 7 4.53 24.06 21.86
N ALA A 8 5.01 25.15 21.29
CA ALA A 8 6.44 25.49 21.17
C ALA A 8 6.65 26.98 20.93
N VAL A 9 7.76 27.52 21.44
CA VAL A 9 8.23 28.88 21.15
C VAL A 9 9.60 28.76 20.49
N LEU A 10 9.70 29.20 19.23
CA LEU A 10 10.99 29.34 18.54
C LEU A 10 11.57 30.72 18.86
N ALA A 11 12.69 30.77 19.59
CA ALA A 11 13.47 31.98 19.78
C ALA A 11 14.43 32.13 18.58
N THR A 12 14.29 33.24 17.85
CA THR A 12 15.27 33.67 16.85
C THR A 12 16.16 34.71 17.49
N ASP A 13 17.38 34.32 17.86
CA ASP A 13 18.41 35.28 18.25
C ASP A 13 19.09 35.81 16.97
N SER A 14 18.81 37.07 16.71
CA SER A 14 19.57 37.89 15.76
C SER A 14 20.60 38.71 16.55
N THR A 15 21.86 38.28 16.51
CA THR A 15 22.96 39.13 16.96
C THR A 15 24.01 39.27 15.89
N SER A 16 24.24 40.50 15.54
CA SER A 16 25.18 41.01 14.54
C SER A 16 26.63 40.81 14.98
N ALA A 17 27.48 40.64 13.96
CA ALA A 17 28.92 40.56 14.04
C ALA A 17 29.58 41.85 14.57
N SER A 18 30.64 41.72 15.36
CA SER A 18 31.79 42.62 15.33
C SER A 18 33.05 41.94 15.84
N ASP A 19 34.14 42.26 15.16
CA ASP A 19 35.51 41.81 15.30
C ASP A 19 36.11 41.80 16.71
N ALA A 20 37.01 40.88 17.01
CA ALA A 20 38.33 41.15 17.56
C ALA A 20 39.29 39.92 17.53
N ARG A 21 40.49 40.19 17.08
CA ARG A 21 41.70 39.37 17.08
C ARG A 21 42.19 39.03 18.48
N GLY A 22 42.90 37.90 18.61
CA GLY A 22 43.88 37.73 19.70
C GLY A 22 44.22 36.29 20.06
N ASP A 23 45.30 35.83 19.54
CA ASP A 23 46.47 35.06 20.06
C ASP A 23 46.34 33.77 20.90
N ARG A 24 47.04 32.79 20.36
CA ARG A 24 47.84 31.68 20.95
C ARG A 24 47.64 31.22 22.38
N ALA A 25 47.44 29.93 22.59
CA ALA A 25 48.49 29.06 23.19
C ALA A 25 48.05 27.60 23.29
N SER A 26 48.99 26.75 23.03
CA SER A 26 49.08 25.31 23.15
C SER A 26 48.72 24.72 24.53
N GLY A 27 48.16 23.53 24.58
CA GLY A 27 48.02 22.71 25.78
C GLY A 27 47.47 21.33 25.53
N SER A 28 48.36 20.37 25.33
CA SER A 28 48.17 18.92 25.38
C SER A 28 47.64 18.48 26.74
N SER A 29 46.65 17.57 26.75
CA SER A 29 46.62 16.41 27.66
C SER A 29 45.31 15.62 27.53
N SER A 30 45.39 14.38 27.11
CA SER A 30 44.41 13.35 27.48
C SER A 30 44.56 13.02 28.96
N PRO A 31 43.49 12.65 29.65
CA PRO A 31 43.47 11.29 30.17
C PRO A 31 42.09 10.58 30.22
N SER A 32 42.23 9.32 30.08
CA SER A 32 41.68 8.23 30.94
C SER A 32 40.18 8.00 31.06
N ALA A 33 39.86 6.77 30.77
CA ALA A 33 38.63 6.05 30.99
C ALA A 33 38.13 6.12 32.46
N LEU A 34 36.83 6.21 32.63
CA LEU A 34 36.12 5.82 33.85
C LEU A 34 34.92 4.96 33.50
N GLU A 35 35.08 3.68 33.81
CA GLU A 35 33.99 2.72 33.92
C GLU A 35 33.01 3.17 35.00
N THR A 36 31.73 3.16 34.70
CA THR A 36 30.70 3.27 35.75
C THR A 36 29.72 2.11 35.59
N SER A 37 29.85 1.20 36.53
CA SER A 37 28.99 0.03 36.79
C SER A 37 27.58 0.46 37.15
N VAL A 38 26.60 -0.23 36.54
CA VAL A 38 25.17 -0.15 36.86
C VAL A 38 24.86 -1.17 37.99
N PRO A 39 24.18 -0.80 39.08
CA PRO A 39 23.72 -1.76 40.07
C PRO A 39 22.34 -2.31 39.70
N THR A 40 22.24 -3.63 39.76
CA THR A 40 21.01 -4.44 39.73
C THR A 40 20.22 -4.29 41.05
N PRO A 41 18.91 -4.06 41.02
CA PRO A 41 18.11 -4.22 42.24
C PRO A 41 17.60 -5.67 42.38
N GLU A 42 17.88 -6.18 43.54
CA GLU A 42 17.50 -7.46 44.14
C GLU A 42 15.98 -7.53 44.42
N ALA A 43 15.37 -8.68 44.16
CA ALA A 43 13.97 -8.98 44.49
C ALA A 43 13.83 -9.44 45.95
N PRO A 44 12.78 -9.08 46.66
CA PRO A 44 12.42 -9.80 47.90
C PRO A 44 11.36 -10.86 47.62
N ALA A 45 11.68 -12.07 48.06
CA ALA A 45 10.77 -13.21 48.18
C ALA A 45 9.78 -12.99 49.34
N GLN A 46 8.52 -13.31 49.12
CA GLN A 46 7.58 -13.63 50.22
C GLN A 46 6.76 -14.88 49.89
N ALA A 47 6.67 -15.73 50.87
CA ALA A 47 6.11 -17.06 50.89
C ALA A 47 4.57 -17.07 51.16
N PRO A 48 3.91 -18.20 51.13
CA PRO A 48 2.54 -18.40 50.64
C PRO A 48 1.46 -18.27 51.69
N SER A 49 0.29 -17.77 51.31
CA SER A 49 -0.94 -17.84 52.14
C SER A 49 -1.90 -18.87 51.59
N ALA A 50 -2.52 -19.60 52.51
CA ALA A 50 -3.37 -20.78 52.34
C ALA A 50 -4.72 -20.51 51.63
N PRO A 51 -5.44 -21.56 51.19
CA PRO A 51 -6.56 -21.45 50.27
C PRO A 51 -7.88 -21.11 50.96
N SER A 52 -8.62 -20.17 50.38
CA SER A 52 -10.01 -19.87 50.73
C SER A 52 -10.98 -20.73 49.92
N ALA A 53 -12.04 -21.18 50.57
CA ALA A 53 -13.08 -22.08 50.09
C ALA A 53 -13.89 -21.50 48.89
N PRO A 54 -14.54 -22.34 48.06
CA PRO A 54 -15.23 -21.92 46.86
C PRO A 54 -16.56 -21.23 47.17
N SER A 55 -16.73 -20.03 46.60
CA SER A 55 -18.03 -19.33 46.56
C SER A 55 -18.94 -19.95 45.49
N ALA A 56 -20.21 -20.08 45.83
CA ALA A 56 -21.26 -20.61 44.97
C ALA A 56 -21.42 -19.81 43.66
N PRO A 57 -21.84 -20.46 42.55
CA PRO A 57 -22.03 -19.78 41.26
C PRO A 57 -23.24 -18.84 41.32
N PRO A 58 -23.15 -17.68 40.62
CA PRO A 58 -24.28 -16.78 40.47
C PRO A 58 -25.37 -17.41 39.59
N PRO A 59 -26.65 -17.03 39.80
CA PRO A 59 -27.76 -17.61 39.02
C PRO A 59 -27.64 -17.32 37.54
N ALA A 60 -27.92 -18.32 36.72
CA ALA A 60 -27.93 -18.27 35.27
C ALA A 60 -28.83 -17.16 34.78
N SER A 61 -28.25 -16.19 34.08
CA SER A 61 -28.99 -15.18 33.33
C SER A 61 -29.78 -15.84 32.18
N SER A 62 -31.05 -15.53 32.11
CA SER A 62 -31.96 -16.00 31.07
C SER A 62 -31.45 -15.63 29.67
N PRO A 63 -31.60 -16.51 28.66
CA PRO A 63 -31.13 -16.23 27.30
C PRO A 63 -31.96 -15.12 26.66
N PRO A 64 -31.34 -14.23 25.80
CA PRO A 64 -32.06 -13.20 25.06
C PRO A 64 -33.00 -13.87 24.05
N ALA A 65 -34.22 -13.35 23.97
CA ALA A 65 -35.25 -13.80 23.04
C ALA A 65 -34.81 -13.61 21.58
N GLY A 66 -34.73 -14.72 20.81
CA GLY A 66 -34.56 -14.63 19.35
C GLY A 66 -33.70 -15.70 18.68
N GLU A 67 -33.13 -16.68 19.38
CA GLU A 67 -32.34 -17.73 18.72
C GLU A 67 -33.25 -18.75 18.01
N ARG A 68 -33.20 -18.76 16.69
CA ARG A 68 -33.83 -19.80 15.87
C ARG A 68 -33.15 -21.13 16.20
N PRO A 69 -33.88 -22.24 16.42
CA PRO A 69 -33.28 -23.52 16.70
C PRO A 69 -32.34 -23.96 15.57
N VAL A 70 -31.06 -24.12 15.90
CA VAL A 70 -30.02 -24.53 14.93
C VAL A 70 -30.18 -26.04 14.68
N HIS A 71 -30.65 -26.41 13.49
CA HIS A 71 -30.79 -27.80 13.05
C HIS A 71 -29.46 -28.33 12.51
N ALA A 72 -28.60 -28.84 13.41
CA ALA A 72 -27.30 -29.43 13.06
C ALA A 72 -27.12 -30.78 13.79
N GLY A 73 -26.61 -31.78 13.07
CA GLY A 73 -26.29 -33.09 13.64
C GLY A 73 -25.03 -33.06 14.53
N PRO A 74 -24.79 -34.09 15.38
CA PRO A 74 -23.64 -34.13 16.31
C PRO A 74 -22.30 -33.97 15.61
N HIS A 75 -22.12 -34.57 14.45
CA HIS A 75 -20.90 -34.46 13.62
C HIS A 75 -20.65 -33.02 13.15
N VAL A 76 -21.72 -32.33 12.69
CA VAL A 76 -21.64 -30.93 12.24
C VAL A 76 -21.31 -29.98 13.40
N ARG A 77 -21.87 -30.24 14.60
CA ARG A 77 -21.58 -29.47 15.81
C ARG A 77 -20.13 -29.63 16.27
N ARG A 78 -19.56 -30.84 16.15
CA ARG A 78 -18.16 -31.10 16.47
C ARG A 78 -17.25 -30.38 15.46
N LEU A 79 -17.52 -30.53 14.16
CA LEU A 79 -16.74 -29.89 13.10
C LEU A 79 -16.80 -28.35 13.18
N ALA A 80 -17.95 -27.79 13.54
CA ALA A 80 -18.08 -26.34 13.75
C ALA A 80 -17.22 -25.84 14.91
N ARG A 81 -17.12 -26.61 16.02
CA ARG A 81 -16.22 -26.29 17.15
C ARG A 81 -14.76 -26.38 16.75
N GLU A 82 -14.37 -27.40 15.99
CA GLU A 82 -13.01 -27.57 15.46
C GLU A 82 -12.60 -26.43 14.53
N LEU A 83 -13.55 -25.90 13.73
CA LEU A 83 -13.34 -24.82 12.79
C LEU A 83 -13.62 -23.42 13.36
N GLY A 84 -14.05 -23.31 14.62
CA GLY A 84 -14.39 -22.01 15.25
C GLY A 84 -15.61 -21.32 14.63
N ILE A 85 -16.52 -22.06 13.98
CA ILE A 85 -17.66 -21.50 13.25
C ILE A 85 -18.91 -21.46 14.14
N ASP A 86 -19.53 -20.27 14.25
CA ASP A 86 -20.83 -20.11 14.92
C ASP A 86 -21.97 -20.63 14.02
N LEU A 87 -22.58 -21.74 14.44
CA LEU A 87 -23.69 -22.38 13.73
C LEU A 87 -24.95 -21.49 13.58
N GLY A 88 -25.13 -20.52 14.47
CA GLY A 88 -26.23 -19.56 14.37
C GLY A 88 -26.15 -18.65 13.13
N ARG A 89 -24.93 -18.48 12.60
CA ARG A 89 -24.65 -17.67 11.41
C ARG A 89 -24.62 -18.46 10.11
N VAL A 90 -24.68 -19.80 10.19
CA VAL A 90 -24.62 -20.67 8.99
C VAL A 90 -26.01 -20.98 8.48
N ARG A 91 -26.28 -20.68 7.22
CA ARG A 91 -27.54 -21.05 6.57
C ARG A 91 -27.46 -22.49 6.09
N GLY A 92 -28.26 -23.39 6.67
CA GLY A 92 -28.29 -24.80 6.30
C GLY A 92 -28.92 -25.03 4.92
N SER A 93 -28.26 -25.78 4.03
CA SER A 93 -28.72 -26.19 2.70
C SER A 93 -29.53 -27.50 2.71
N GLY A 94 -29.61 -28.19 3.84
CA GLY A 94 -30.31 -29.45 3.97
C GLY A 94 -31.83 -29.31 4.15
N PRO A 95 -32.58 -30.45 4.12
CA PRO A 95 -34.02 -30.45 4.35
C PRO A 95 -34.41 -29.79 5.68
N ARG A 96 -35.44 -28.95 5.64
CA ARG A 96 -35.92 -28.15 6.77
C ARG A 96 -34.85 -27.21 7.36
N GLY A 97 -33.89 -26.71 6.55
CA GLY A 97 -32.84 -25.81 6.99
C GLY A 97 -31.72 -26.50 7.80
N ARG A 98 -31.56 -27.82 7.69
CA ARG A 98 -30.47 -28.56 8.37
C ARG A 98 -29.11 -28.17 7.81
N ILE A 99 -28.18 -27.84 8.70
CA ILE A 99 -26.78 -27.54 8.35
C ILE A 99 -26.04 -28.83 8.02
N ARG A 100 -25.36 -28.85 6.88
CA ARG A 100 -24.52 -29.94 6.39
C ARG A 100 -23.04 -29.62 6.57
N PRO A 101 -22.13 -30.62 6.53
CA PRO A 101 -20.68 -30.37 6.55
C PRO A 101 -20.19 -29.46 5.40
N SER A 102 -20.83 -29.53 4.22
CA SER A 102 -20.56 -28.64 3.07
C SER A 102 -20.82 -27.16 3.39
N ASP A 103 -21.84 -26.87 4.20
CA ASP A 103 -22.22 -25.50 4.55
C ASP A 103 -21.18 -24.88 5.49
N LEU A 104 -20.55 -25.68 6.35
CA LEU A 104 -19.43 -25.26 7.19
C LEU A 104 -18.17 -24.95 6.35
N LYS A 105 -17.87 -25.77 5.34
CA LYS A 105 -16.77 -25.51 4.42
C LYS A 105 -17.01 -24.22 3.63
N ALA A 106 -18.22 -23.97 3.19
CA ALA A 106 -18.58 -22.70 2.54
C ALA A 106 -18.49 -21.50 3.49
N ALA A 107 -18.90 -21.67 4.74
CA ALA A 107 -18.80 -20.64 5.77
C ALA A 107 -17.33 -20.35 6.19
N SER A 108 -16.47 -21.37 6.24
CA SER A 108 -15.04 -21.20 6.51
C SER A 108 -14.27 -20.55 5.35
N ALA A 109 -14.74 -20.74 4.13
CA ALA A 109 -14.18 -20.10 2.93
C ALA A 109 -14.62 -18.63 2.75
N SER A 110 -15.65 -18.18 3.49
CA SER A 110 -16.04 -16.76 3.50
C SER A 110 -15.13 -16.01 4.47
N PRO A 111 -14.40 -14.99 4.03
CA PRO A 111 -13.63 -14.16 4.95
C PRO A 111 -14.58 -13.60 6.02
N ASN A 112 -14.20 -13.73 7.28
CA ASN A 112 -14.94 -13.17 8.42
C ASN A 112 -14.81 -11.62 8.36
N VAL A 113 -15.55 -11.00 7.46
CA VAL A 113 -15.64 -9.54 7.37
C VAL A 113 -16.40 -9.10 8.62
N PRO A 114 -15.80 -8.28 9.50
CA PRO A 114 -16.52 -7.72 10.63
C PRO A 114 -17.83 -7.09 10.14
N ALA A 115 -18.94 -7.38 10.81
CA ALA A 115 -20.21 -6.76 10.48
C ALA A 115 -20.02 -5.24 10.49
N ALA A 116 -20.47 -4.57 9.42
CA ALA A 116 -20.44 -3.12 9.38
C ALA A 116 -21.13 -2.58 10.64
N PRO A 117 -20.58 -1.54 11.30
CA PRO A 117 -21.21 -0.93 12.45
C PRO A 117 -22.66 -0.55 12.08
N ALA A 118 -23.58 -0.76 13.03
CA ALA A 118 -24.98 -0.39 12.83
C ALA A 118 -25.06 1.08 12.36
N ALA A 119 -25.90 1.36 11.38
CA ALA A 119 -26.06 2.70 10.83
C ALA A 119 -26.38 3.67 11.98
N ALA A 120 -25.45 4.61 12.23
CA ALA A 120 -25.69 5.64 13.22
C ALA A 120 -26.78 6.59 12.70
N ASP A 121 -27.70 7.00 13.58
CA ASP A 121 -28.67 8.04 13.27
C ASP A 121 -27.97 9.41 13.26
N TYR A 122 -27.40 9.75 12.11
CA TYR A 122 -26.66 11.00 11.95
C TYR A 122 -27.58 12.24 12.01
N ALA A 123 -28.89 12.09 11.70
CA ALA A 123 -29.85 13.18 11.69
C ALA A 123 -30.02 13.83 13.07
N ARG A 124 -29.73 13.09 14.14
CA ARG A 124 -29.74 13.63 15.53
C ARG A 124 -28.65 14.68 15.81
N PHE A 125 -27.62 14.77 14.95
CA PHE A 125 -26.48 15.71 15.13
C PHE A 125 -26.58 16.92 14.17
N GLY A 126 -27.45 16.87 13.15
CA GLY A 126 -27.61 17.95 12.18
C GLY A 126 -28.28 17.45 10.89
N SER A 127 -28.47 18.36 9.95
CA SER A 127 -29.01 17.99 8.63
C SER A 127 -28.04 17.08 7.90
N VAL A 128 -28.56 16.02 7.27
CA VAL A 128 -27.79 15.05 6.48
C VAL A 128 -28.38 14.92 5.08
N GLU A 129 -27.51 14.68 4.11
CA GLU A 129 -27.90 14.33 2.75
C GLU A 129 -27.38 12.92 2.44
N THR A 130 -28.21 12.08 1.85
CA THR A 130 -27.84 10.74 1.43
C THR A 130 -27.68 10.71 -0.09
N VAL A 131 -26.44 10.45 -0.55
CA VAL A 131 -26.10 10.37 -1.97
C VAL A 131 -25.74 8.93 -2.33
N PRO A 132 -26.38 8.34 -3.37
CA PRO A 132 -26.04 6.99 -3.81
C PRO A 132 -24.63 6.93 -4.42
N LEU A 133 -23.85 5.90 -4.07
CA LEU A 133 -22.55 5.65 -4.69
C LEU A 133 -22.71 5.36 -6.19
N GLY A 134 -21.81 5.92 -6.99
CA GLY A 134 -21.70 5.62 -8.42
C GLY A 134 -21.41 4.14 -8.72
N ARG A 135 -21.55 3.75 -9.98
CA ARG A 135 -21.37 2.35 -10.41
C ARG A 135 -19.96 1.82 -10.10
N ILE A 136 -18.91 2.60 -10.41
CA ILE A 136 -17.51 2.16 -10.23
C ILE A 136 -17.18 1.97 -8.74
N PRO A 137 -17.40 2.94 -7.82
CA PRO A 137 -17.16 2.74 -6.40
C PRO A 137 -17.93 1.55 -5.80
N ARG A 138 -19.15 1.28 -6.27
CA ARG A 138 -19.94 0.12 -5.81
C ARG A 138 -19.31 -1.22 -6.18
N ILE A 139 -18.58 -1.29 -7.30
CA ILE A 139 -17.90 -2.52 -7.77
C ILE A 139 -16.50 -2.61 -7.20
N SER A 140 -15.74 -1.50 -7.21
CA SER A 140 -14.33 -1.49 -6.76
C SER A 140 -14.20 -1.52 -5.24
N GLY A 141 -15.11 -0.90 -4.49
CA GLY A 141 -15.05 -0.83 -3.03
C GLY A 141 -14.89 -2.20 -2.36
N PRO A 142 -15.78 -3.19 -2.61
CA PRO A 142 -15.63 -4.52 -2.04
C PRO A 142 -14.33 -5.24 -2.44
N ARG A 143 -13.83 -5.02 -3.67
CA ARG A 143 -12.56 -5.61 -4.14
C ARG A 143 -11.38 -4.99 -3.41
N LEU A 144 -11.35 -3.67 -3.27
CA LEU A 144 -10.30 -2.96 -2.53
C LEU A 144 -10.30 -3.36 -1.05
N GLN A 145 -11.49 -3.49 -0.44
CA GLN A 145 -11.59 -3.98 0.93
C GLN A 145 -11.08 -5.42 1.06
N ALA A 146 -11.43 -6.31 0.14
CA ALA A 146 -10.91 -7.68 0.13
C ALA A 146 -9.38 -7.69 0.01
N SER A 147 -8.79 -6.93 -0.93
CA SER A 147 -7.34 -6.79 -1.05
C SER A 147 -6.71 -6.30 0.25
N TRP A 148 -7.26 -5.25 0.85
CA TRP A 148 -6.74 -4.68 2.09
C TRP A 148 -6.80 -5.63 3.29
N THR A 149 -7.86 -6.43 3.41
CA THR A 149 -8.05 -7.35 4.54
C THR A 149 -7.32 -8.67 4.39
N THR A 150 -7.07 -9.11 3.14
CA THR A 150 -6.46 -10.43 2.88
C THR A 150 -4.96 -10.37 2.59
N ILE A 151 -4.46 -9.22 2.15
CA ILE A 151 -3.04 -9.03 1.82
C ILE A 151 -2.37 -8.21 2.92
N PRO A 152 -1.34 -8.72 3.60
CA PRO A 152 -0.53 -7.93 4.53
C PRO A 152 0.33 -6.93 3.75
N HIS A 153 -0.23 -5.73 3.50
CA HIS A 153 0.44 -4.66 2.78
C HIS A 153 1.58 -4.06 3.58
N VAL A 154 2.74 -3.94 2.94
CA VAL A 154 3.83 -3.07 3.40
C VAL A 154 4.20 -2.14 2.25
N THR A 155 4.60 -0.91 2.56
CA THR A 155 5.01 0.06 1.54
C THR A 155 6.44 0.51 1.79
N GLN A 156 7.29 0.31 0.80
CA GLN A 156 8.65 0.85 0.73
C GLN A 156 8.62 2.15 -0.06
N HIS A 157 9.16 3.21 0.52
CA HIS A 157 9.33 4.50 -0.15
C HIS A 157 10.78 4.71 -0.57
N ASP A 158 10.97 5.27 -1.76
CA ASP A 158 12.28 5.65 -2.30
C ASP A 158 12.14 6.87 -3.23
N ARG A 159 13.23 7.38 -3.74
CA ARG A 159 13.28 8.48 -4.69
C ARG A 159 14.26 8.19 -5.81
N ALA A 160 13.93 8.58 -7.03
CA ALA A 160 14.82 8.52 -8.18
C ALA A 160 15.16 9.94 -8.65
N ASP A 161 16.43 10.24 -8.90
CA ASP A 161 16.84 11.45 -9.58
C ASP A 161 16.54 11.33 -11.09
N ILE A 162 15.50 12.02 -11.53
CA ILE A 162 15.07 12.02 -12.93
C ILE A 162 15.49 13.29 -13.69
N THR A 163 16.47 14.04 -13.19
CA THR A 163 16.93 15.29 -13.81
C THR A 163 17.36 15.05 -15.26
N ARG A 164 18.15 14.00 -15.50
CA ARG A 164 18.59 13.62 -16.87
C ARG A 164 17.44 13.06 -17.71
N LEU A 165 16.57 12.25 -17.09
CA LEU A 165 15.41 11.67 -17.76
C LEU A 165 14.42 12.75 -18.21
N ASP A 166 14.16 13.77 -17.38
CA ASP A 166 13.27 14.86 -17.75
C ASP A 166 13.85 15.76 -18.86
N ALA A 167 15.17 15.99 -18.84
CA ALA A 167 15.87 16.68 -19.92
C ALA A 167 15.68 15.93 -21.26
N LEU A 168 15.95 14.62 -21.27
CA LEU A 168 15.76 13.75 -22.44
C LEU A 168 14.29 13.75 -22.90
N ARG A 169 13.34 13.60 -21.97
CA ARG A 169 11.90 13.66 -22.27
C ARG A 169 11.50 14.97 -22.96
N ARG A 170 12.02 16.10 -22.47
CA ARG A 170 11.76 17.43 -23.08
C ARG A 170 12.33 17.53 -24.46
N GLU A 171 13.57 17.08 -24.67
CA GLU A 171 14.22 17.04 -25.98
C GLU A 171 13.42 16.20 -26.98
N MET A 172 13.09 14.95 -26.61
CA MET A 172 12.26 14.06 -27.42
C MET A 172 10.89 14.67 -27.70
N GLY A 173 10.26 15.29 -26.70
CA GLY A 173 8.96 15.96 -26.87
C GLY A 173 9.02 17.14 -27.81
N ALA A 174 10.09 17.93 -27.79
CA ALA A 174 10.30 19.03 -28.73
C ALA A 174 10.49 18.54 -30.18
N ALA A 175 11.20 17.43 -30.37
CA ALA A 175 11.41 16.81 -31.68
C ALA A 175 10.12 16.23 -32.29
N LEU A 176 9.14 15.83 -31.49
CA LEU A 176 7.85 15.30 -31.96
C LEU A 176 6.90 16.38 -32.51
N GLY A 177 7.15 17.66 -32.20
CA GLY A 177 6.30 18.76 -32.62
C GLY A 177 4.91 18.76 -31.93
N LYS A 178 4.00 19.62 -32.44
CA LYS A 178 2.67 19.82 -31.85
C LYS A 178 1.70 18.69 -32.12
N ASP A 179 1.87 17.94 -33.18
CA ASP A 179 0.99 16.83 -33.58
C ASP A 179 1.43 15.48 -33.02
N GLY A 180 2.58 15.44 -32.34
CA GLY A 180 3.10 14.25 -31.71
C GLY A 180 2.37 13.88 -30.41
N PRO A 181 2.52 12.63 -29.93
CA PRO A 181 1.94 12.22 -28.66
C PRO A 181 2.55 13.02 -27.51
N ARG A 182 1.72 13.38 -26.52
CA ARG A 182 2.20 14.05 -25.30
C ARG A 182 3.14 13.12 -24.52
N LEU A 183 4.42 13.41 -24.53
CA LEU A 183 5.42 12.62 -23.84
C LEU A 183 5.51 13.02 -22.35
N THR A 184 4.98 12.17 -21.48
CA THR A 184 5.06 12.30 -20.02
C THR A 184 6.16 11.40 -19.45
N ILE A 185 6.40 11.46 -18.14
CA ILE A 185 7.35 10.55 -17.45
C ILE A 185 6.83 9.10 -17.42
N LEU A 186 5.52 8.90 -17.44
CA LEU A 186 4.90 7.58 -17.22
C LEU A 186 5.35 6.50 -18.23
N PRO A 187 5.45 6.72 -19.55
CA PRO A 187 6.00 5.74 -20.49
C PRO A 187 7.39 5.23 -20.10
N PHE A 188 8.26 6.12 -19.62
CA PHE A 188 9.61 5.76 -19.14
C PHE A 188 9.53 4.93 -17.84
N VAL A 189 8.65 5.29 -16.91
CA VAL A 189 8.40 4.51 -15.69
C VAL A 189 7.91 3.10 -16.04
N LEU A 190 7.00 2.94 -17.00
CA LEU A 190 6.54 1.61 -17.42
C LEU A 190 7.68 0.76 -18.00
N ARG A 191 8.54 1.35 -18.83
CA ARG A 191 9.74 0.65 -19.35
C ARG A 191 10.70 0.27 -18.21
N ALA A 192 10.95 1.20 -17.28
CA ALA A 192 11.79 0.94 -16.11
C ALA A 192 11.21 -0.17 -15.22
N CYS A 193 9.88 -0.18 -15.02
CA CYS A 193 9.21 -1.28 -14.31
C CYS A 193 9.47 -2.63 -14.97
N VAL A 194 9.33 -2.74 -16.30
CA VAL A 194 9.62 -4.00 -17.01
C VAL A 194 11.07 -4.45 -16.80
N ALA A 195 12.03 -3.53 -16.90
CA ALA A 195 13.44 -3.84 -16.68
C ALA A 195 13.72 -4.30 -15.24
N ALA A 196 13.07 -3.66 -14.25
CA ALA A 196 13.16 -4.05 -12.85
C ALA A 196 12.46 -5.40 -12.57
N LEU A 197 11.25 -5.64 -13.13
CA LEU A 197 10.50 -6.88 -12.98
C LEU A 197 11.24 -8.10 -13.58
N ARG A 198 12.02 -7.91 -14.64
CA ARG A 198 12.89 -8.96 -15.21
C ARG A 198 14.01 -9.36 -14.25
N ARG A 199 14.53 -8.43 -13.44
CA ARG A 199 15.58 -8.68 -12.44
C ARG A 199 15.00 -9.22 -11.12
N HIS A 200 13.71 -8.93 -10.85
CA HIS A 200 12.98 -9.33 -9.64
C HIS A 200 11.70 -10.08 -10.00
N PRO A 201 11.77 -11.32 -10.49
CA PRO A 201 10.62 -12.05 -11.05
C PRO A 201 9.54 -12.37 -10.02
N THR A 202 9.85 -12.42 -8.73
CA THR A 202 8.90 -12.59 -7.62
C THR A 202 7.92 -11.42 -7.52
N VAL A 203 8.32 -10.21 -7.93
CA VAL A 203 7.46 -9.02 -7.98
C VAL A 203 6.44 -9.10 -9.12
N ASN A 204 6.76 -9.85 -10.20
CA ASN A 204 5.86 -10.06 -11.35
C ASN A 204 5.10 -11.38 -11.23
N ALA A 205 4.42 -11.59 -10.10
CA ALA A 205 3.83 -12.87 -9.74
C ALA A 205 2.38 -12.74 -9.23
N SER A 206 1.79 -13.86 -8.94
CA SER A 206 0.56 -14.01 -8.15
C SER A 206 0.71 -15.15 -7.18
N LEU A 207 0.20 -15.00 -5.96
CA LEU A 207 0.13 -16.08 -4.99
C LEU A 207 -0.98 -17.05 -5.39
N GLY A 208 -0.70 -18.35 -5.37
CA GLY A 208 -1.68 -19.40 -5.62
C GLY A 208 -2.84 -19.36 -4.62
N PRO A 209 -3.99 -19.96 -4.96
CA PRO A 209 -5.21 -19.87 -4.14
C PRO A 209 -5.06 -20.43 -2.71
N ASP A 210 -4.21 -21.43 -2.54
CA ASP A 210 -3.91 -22.07 -1.24
C ASP A 210 -2.72 -21.42 -0.51
N GLY A 211 -2.05 -20.45 -1.14
CA GLY A 211 -0.91 -19.75 -0.56
C GLY A 211 0.40 -20.55 -0.55
N THR A 212 0.45 -21.72 -1.18
CA THR A 212 1.63 -22.61 -1.17
C THR A 212 2.52 -22.46 -2.39
N GLU A 213 2.01 -21.84 -3.46
CA GLU A 213 2.71 -21.70 -4.74
C GLU A 213 2.74 -20.23 -5.19
N LEU A 214 3.80 -19.85 -5.90
CA LEU A 214 3.94 -18.55 -6.53
C LEU A 214 3.94 -18.73 -8.06
N VAL A 215 2.96 -18.11 -8.72
CA VAL A 215 2.85 -18.11 -10.18
C VAL A 215 3.65 -16.96 -10.75
N LEU A 216 4.87 -17.23 -11.24
CA LEU A 216 5.73 -16.25 -11.90
C LEU A 216 5.24 -15.99 -13.33
N LYS A 217 4.81 -14.76 -13.60
CA LYS A 217 4.32 -14.34 -14.91
C LYS A 217 5.49 -14.03 -15.84
N LYS A 218 5.48 -14.62 -17.03
CA LYS A 218 6.52 -14.41 -18.06
C LYS A 218 6.09 -13.40 -19.13
N TYR A 219 5.07 -12.61 -18.83
CA TYR A 219 4.56 -11.50 -19.64
C TYR A 219 4.53 -10.23 -18.79
N TYR A 220 4.57 -9.09 -19.45
CA TYR A 220 4.65 -7.78 -18.82
C TYR A 220 3.50 -6.90 -19.29
N HIS A 221 2.30 -7.19 -18.77
CA HIS A 221 1.10 -6.39 -18.98
C HIS A 221 0.91 -5.51 -17.74
N LEU A 222 1.01 -4.21 -17.91
CA LEU A 222 0.97 -3.28 -16.78
C LEU A 222 -0.38 -2.59 -16.67
N GLY A 223 -1.02 -2.72 -15.51
CA GLY A 223 -2.18 -1.93 -15.13
C GLY A 223 -1.77 -0.47 -14.89
N VAL A 224 -2.51 0.48 -15.42
CA VAL A 224 -2.26 1.90 -15.20
C VAL A 224 -3.51 2.55 -14.64
N ALA A 225 -3.42 3.09 -13.42
CA ALA A 225 -4.54 3.76 -12.80
C ALA A 225 -4.89 5.06 -13.54
N VAL A 226 -6.17 5.18 -13.92
CA VAL A 226 -6.73 6.36 -14.59
C VAL A 226 -7.89 6.90 -13.79
N ASP A 227 -7.80 8.17 -13.40
CA ASP A 227 -8.88 8.90 -12.79
C ASP A 227 -9.91 9.33 -13.83
N THR A 228 -11.20 9.05 -13.52
CA THR A 228 -12.33 9.39 -14.40
C THR A 228 -13.45 10.05 -13.59
N PRO A 229 -14.36 10.80 -14.22
CA PRO A 229 -15.51 11.40 -13.52
C PRO A 229 -16.38 10.38 -12.77
N GLN A 230 -16.38 9.10 -13.19
CA GLN A 230 -17.16 8.04 -12.56
C GLN A 230 -16.41 7.28 -11.47
N GLY A 231 -15.10 7.53 -11.31
CA GLY A 231 -14.20 6.88 -10.35
C GLY A 231 -12.93 6.33 -10.99
N LEU A 232 -12.08 5.70 -10.17
CA LEU A 232 -10.80 5.15 -10.59
C LEU A 232 -10.98 3.82 -11.34
N VAL A 233 -10.32 3.69 -12.49
CA VAL A 233 -10.21 2.44 -13.25
C VAL A 233 -8.76 2.11 -13.53
N VAL A 234 -8.44 0.83 -13.74
CA VAL A 234 -7.06 0.36 -14.00
C VAL A 234 -7.04 -0.42 -15.32
N PRO A 235 -7.04 0.27 -16.46
CA PRO A 235 -6.84 -0.39 -17.75
C PRO A 235 -5.43 -0.96 -17.87
N VAL A 236 -5.28 -1.97 -18.75
CA VAL A 236 -4.06 -2.75 -18.91
C VAL A 236 -3.38 -2.42 -20.23
N VAL A 237 -2.16 -1.92 -20.15
CA VAL A 237 -1.23 -1.78 -21.29
C VAL A 237 -0.53 -3.12 -21.47
N ARG A 238 -0.78 -3.78 -22.61
CA ARG A 238 -0.25 -5.13 -22.86
C ARG A 238 1.15 -5.07 -23.47
N ASP A 239 1.93 -6.15 -23.29
CA ASP A 239 3.24 -6.35 -23.92
C ASP A 239 4.15 -5.10 -23.85
N VAL A 240 4.23 -4.49 -22.66
CA VAL A 240 5.03 -3.27 -22.43
C VAL A 240 6.51 -3.51 -22.77
N ASP A 241 6.98 -4.73 -22.61
CA ASP A 241 8.36 -5.15 -22.91
C ASP A 241 8.71 -5.11 -24.40
N ARG A 242 7.71 -5.07 -25.29
CA ARG A 242 7.86 -5.05 -26.76
C ARG A 242 7.62 -3.67 -27.37
N LYS A 243 7.30 -2.68 -26.56
CA LYS A 243 6.94 -1.32 -27.00
C LYS A 243 8.00 -0.33 -26.61
N ASP A 244 8.33 0.58 -27.52
CA ASP A 244 9.15 1.74 -27.22
C ASP A 244 8.37 2.81 -26.44
N VAL A 245 9.06 3.83 -25.97
CA VAL A 245 8.48 4.92 -25.17
C VAL A 245 7.42 5.70 -25.96
N LEU A 246 7.58 5.87 -27.27
CA LEU A 246 6.65 6.62 -28.09
C LEU A 246 5.36 5.84 -28.36
N ALA A 247 5.47 4.53 -28.60
CA ALA A 247 4.32 3.64 -28.72
C ALA A 247 3.52 3.61 -27.41
N LEU A 248 4.20 3.52 -26.27
CA LEU A 248 3.58 3.58 -24.94
C LEU A 248 2.91 4.95 -24.70
N ALA A 249 3.52 6.05 -25.11
CA ALA A 249 2.93 7.39 -24.96
C ALA A 249 1.62 7.53 -25.74
N ARG A 250 1.56 7.01 -26.99
CA ARG A 250 0.32 7.00 -27.80
C ARG A 250 -0.75 6.14 -27.15
N GLU A 251 -0.44 4.89 -26.81
CA GLU A 251 -1.39 3.94 -26.22
C GLU A 251 -1.93 4.44 -24.87
N LEU A 252 -1.09 5.03 -24.03
CA LEU A 252 -1.52 5.64 -22.76
C LEU A 252 -2.47 6.82 -22.99
N GLY A 253 -2.23 7.63 -24.03
CA GLY A 253 -3.13 8.71 -24.46
C GLY A 253 -4.50 8.17 -24.85
N GLU A 254 -4.53 7.17 -25.73
CA GLU A 254 -5.75 6.54 -26.25
C GLU A 254 -6.54 5.83 -25.15
N ILE A 255 -5.87 5.01 -24.33
CA ILE A 255 -6.53 4.26 -23.26
C ILE A 255 -7.09 5.18 -22.18
N SER A 256 -6.37 6.29 -21.87
CA SER A 256 -6.84 7.30 -20.93
C SER A 256 -8.05 8.07 -21.45
N ALA A 257 -8.09 8.37 -22.75
CA ALA A 257 -9.25 9.01 -23.38
C ALA A 257 -10.47 8.09 -23.32
N ARG A 258 -10.33 6.82 -23.76
CA ARG A 258 -11.40 5.80 -23.68
C ARG A 258 -11.90 5.59 -22.24
N ALA A 259 -10.99 5.63 -21.27
CA ALA A 259 -11.34 5.49 -19.85
C ALA A 259 -12.26 6.64 -19.37
N ARG A 260 -11.88 7.91 -19.67
CA ARG A 260 -12.66 9.09 -19.29
C ARG A 260 -14.02 9.15 -19.97
N GLU A 261 -14.12 8.64 -21.19
CA GLU A 261 -15.34 8.53 -21.96
C GLU A 261 -16.20 7.33 -21.59
N GLY A 262 -15.76 6.48 -20.65
CA GLY A 262 -16.48 5.28 -20.23
C GLY A 262 -16.55 4.18 -21.30
N ARG A 263 -15.64 4.19 -22.28
CA ARG A 263 -15.59 3.27 -23.44
C ARG A 263 -14.62 2.08 -23.24
N LEU A 264 -14.17 1.82 -22.01
CA LEU A 264 -13.37 0.64 -21.73
C LEU A 264 -14.23 -0.62 -21.72
N THR A 265 -13.69 -1.69 -22.32
CA THR A 265 -14.30 -3.02 -22.32
C THR A 265 -13.79 -3.83 -21.10
N PRO A 266 -14.49 -4.90 -20.71
CA PRO A 266 -14.00 -5.79 -19.65
C PRO A 266 -12.62 -6.38 -19.94
N THR A 267 -12.27 -6.61 -21.21
CA THR A 267 -10.96 -7.10 -21.64
C THR A 267 -9.85 -6.07 -21.43
N ASP A 268 -10.15 -4.77 -21.51
CA ASP A 268 -9.19 -3.72 -21.21
C ASP A 268 -8.77 -3.67 -19.73
N LEU A 269 -9.54 -4.28 -18.84
CA LEU A 269 -9.35 -4.23 -17.38
C LEU A 269 -8.79 -5.54 -16.78
N GLN A 270 -8.35 -6.50 -17.61
CA GLN A 270 -7.95 -7.82 -17.16
C GLN A 270 -6.56 -8.19 -17.66
N GLY A 271 -5.88 -9.02 -16.86
CA GLY A 271 -4.63 -9.65 -17.25
C GLY A 271 -3.38 -8.84 -16.91
N ALA A 272 -3.48 -7.83 -16.06
CA ALA A 272 -2.30 -7.15 -15.54
C ALA A 272 -1.41 -8.11 -14.74
N SER A 273 -0.12 -7.92 -14.87
CA SER A 273 0.88 -8.65 -14.09
C SER A 273 1.42 -7.83 -12.92
N PHE A 274 1.36 -6.50 -13.07
CA PHE A 274 1.79 -5.48 -12.11
C PHE A 274 1.05 -4.18 -12.41
N SER A 275 0.78 -3.37 -11.41
CA SER A 275 0.08 -2.08 -11.59
C SER A 275 0.93 -0.87 -11.25
N VAL A 276 0.66 0.25 -11.92
CA VAL A 276 1.26 1.56 -11.66
C VAL A 276 0.16 2.59 -11.43
N SER A 277 0.23 3.29 -10.29
CA SER A 277 -0.65 4.41 -9.95
C SER A 277 0.15 5.71 -9.94
N SER A 278 -0.21 6.68 -10.79
CA SER A 278 0.50 7.95 -10.87
C SER A 278 -0.36 9.11 -10.41
N LEU A 279 0.08 9.78 -9.36
CA LEU A 279 -0.50 11.03 -8.83
C LEU A 279 0.34 12.26 -9.22
N GLY A 280 1.32 12.12 -10.11
CA GLY A 280 2.25 13.18 -10.50
C GLY A 280 1.58 14.43 -11.06
N GLY A 281 0.40 14.30 -11.66
CA GLY A 281 -0.41 15.44 -12.15
C GLY A 281 -1.20 16.15 -11.06
N ILE A 282 -1.43 15.51 -9.91
CA ILE A 282 -2.28 16.00 -8.81
C ILE A 282 -1.43 16.61 -7.71
N GLY A 283 -0.53 15.80 -7.11
CA GLY A 283 0.33 16.25 -6.01
C GLY A 283 0.69 15.09 -5.08
N GLY A 284 1.09 15.42 -3.85
CA GLY A 284 1.53 14.46 -2.84
C GLY A 284 3.01 14.13 -2.94
N THR A 285 3.61 13.79 -1.79
CA THR A 285 5.03 13.40 -1.67
C THR A 285 5.19 11.88 -1.58
N ALA A 286 4.21 11.18 -1.02
CA ALA A 286 4.15 9.73 -0.92
C ALA A 286 2.70 9.28 -0.67
N PHE A 287 2.38 8.02 -0.95
CA PHE A 287 1.11 7.40 -0.60
C PHE A 287 1.27 5.88 -0.55
N THR A 288 0.30 5.19 0.03
CA THR A 288 0.25 3.73 0.07
C THR A 288 -0.79 3.23 -0.94
N PRO A 289 -0.40 2.83 -2.16
CA PRO A 289 -1.32 2.24 -3.11
C PRO A 289 -1.81 0.88 -2.63
N ILE A 290 -3.09 0.58 -2.82
CA ILE A 290 -3.67 -0.73 -2.52
C ILE A 290 -3.38 -1.68 -3.69
N ILE A 291 -2.87 -2.86 -3.39
CA ILE A 291 -2.54 -3.89 -4.38
C ILE A 291 -3.82 -4.34 -5.11
N ASN A 292 -3.74 -4.40 -6.42
CA ASN A 292 -4.83 -4.85 -7.28
C ASN A 292 -4.77 -6.39 -7.40
N ALA A 293 -5.34 -7.10 -6.44
CA ALA A 293 -5.34 -8.57 -6.47
C ALA A 293 -5.86 -9.14 -7.80
N PRO A 294 -5.24 -10.20 -8.37
CA PRO A 294 -4.27 -11.12 -7.77
C PRO A 294 -2.79 -10.75 -7.98
N GLU A 295 -2.47 -9.51 -8.26
CA GLU A 295 -1.09 -9.03 -8.27
C GLU A 295 -0.51 -9.06 -6.86
N VAL A 296 0.82 -9.17 -6.72
CA VAL A 296 1.51 -9.16 -5.43
C VAL A 296 2.13 -7.80 -5.09
N ALA A 297 2.09 -6.86 -6.02
CA ALA A 297 2.67 -5.53 -5.81
C ALA A 297 2.10 -4.47 -6.75
N ILE A 298 2.26 -3.21 -6.35
CA ILE A 298 1.86 -2.02 -7.09
C ILE A 298 2.87 -0.89 -6.85
N LEU A 299 3.19 -0.13 -7.89
CA LEU A 299 4.02 1.06 -7.79
C LEU A 299 3.15 2.32 -7.76
N GLY A 300 3.32 3.13 -6.74
CA GLY A 300 2.85 4.51 -6.66
C GLY A 300 3.93 5.48 -7.13
N VAL A 301 3.56 6.47 -7.94
CA VAL A 301 4.43 7.55 -8.39
C VAL A 301 3.80 8.88 -8.02
N SER A 302 4.44 9.66 -7.16
CA SER A 302 4.00 10.99 -6.77
C SER A 302 4.56 12.08 -7.69
N ARG A 303 4.29 13.36 -7.39
CA ARG A 303 4.79 14.48 -8.17
C ARG A 303 6.30 14.63 -7.98
N ALA A 304 7.05 14.69 -9.07
CA ALA A 304 8.45 15.05 -9.01
C ALA A 304 8.63 16.51 -8.56
N SER A 305 9.60 16.74 -7.68
CA SER A 305 9.94 18.05 -7.12
C SER A 305 11.43 18.36 -7.30
N LEU A 306 11.75 19.63 -7.48
CA LEU A 306 13.13 20.09 -7.47
C LEU A 306 13.57 20.24 -6.02
N GLU A 307 14.59 19.47 -5.63
CA GLU A 307 15.10 19.42 -4.26
C GLU A 307 16.61 19.64 -4.22
N PRO A 308 17.16 20.30 -3.17
CA PRO A 308 18.60 20.40 -2.97
C PRO A 308 19.15 19.05 -2.52
N VAL A 309 20.10 18.50 -3.29
CA VAL A 309 20.84 17.29 -2.96
C VAL A 309 22.30 17.65 -2.69
N TRP A 310 22.88 17.13 -1.60
CA TRP A 310 24.25 17.35 -1.29
C TRP A 310 25.15 16.49 -2.17
N GLU A 311 25.99 17.11 -3.00
CA GLU A 311 26.95 16.45 -3.88
C GLU A 311 28.28 17.21 -3.86
N GLU A 312 29.38 16.50 -3.68
CA GLU A 312 30.75 17.03 -3.79
C GLU A 312 31.00 18.34 -3.02
N GLY A 313 30.37 18.49 -1.84
CA GLY A 313 30.58 19.67 -0.99
C GLY A 313 29.63 20.86 -1.29
N ALA A 314 28.63 20.71 -2.15
CA ALA A 314 27.63 21.73 -2.47
C ALA A 314 26.23 21.16 -2.54
N PHE A 315 25.22 22.04 -2.38
CA PHE A 315 23.83 21.70 -2.71
C PHE A 315 23.58 21.93 -4.19
N VAL A 316 23.19 20.88 -4.89
CA VAL A 316 22.79 20.96 -6.31
C VAL A 316 21.30 20.68 -6.46
N PRO A 317 20.57 21.38 -7.34
CA PRO A 317 19.17 21.11 -7.59
C PRO A 317 19.02 19.81 -8.39
N ARG A 318 18.22 18.86 -7.89
CA ARG A 318 17.87 17.61 -8.55
C ARG A 318 16.37 17.45 -8.64
N LEU A 319 15.88 16.95 -9.76
CA LEU A 319 14.45 16.63 -9.92
C LEU A 319 14.21 15.21 -9.39
N LEU A 320 13.66 15.11 -8.19
CA LEU A 320 13.42 13.83 -7.52
C LEU A 320 12.00 13.35 -7.76
N LEU A 321 11.86 12.10 -8.20
CA LEU A 321 10.60 11.40 -8.40
C LEU A 321 10.34 10.47 -7.21
N PRO A 322 9.32 10.75 -6.37
CA PRO A 322 8.98 9.87 -5.26
C PRO A 322 8.32 8.59 -5.76
N LEU A 323 8.79 7.46 -5.25
CA LEU A 323 8.33 6.11 -5.53
C LEU A 323 7.75 5.51 -4.25
N SER A 324 6.57 4.90 -4.36
CA SER A 324 5.87 4.22 -3.26
C SER A 324 5.53 2.81 -3.72
N PHE A 325 6.26 1.83 -3.27
CA PHE A 325 6.11 0.43 -3.67
C PHE A 325 5.37 -0.35 -2.59
N SER A 326 4.09 -0.68 -2.82
CA SER A 326 3.32 -1.56 -1.93
C SER A 326 3.40 -3.00 -2.42
N TYR A 327 3.56 -3.93 -1.48
CA TYR A 327 3.75 -5.35 -1.79
C TYR A 327 3.09 -6.26 -0.75
N ASP A 328 2.79 -7.48 -1.17
CA ASP A 328 2.30 -8.56 -0.32
C ASP A 328 3.47 -9.17 0.46
N HIS A 329 3.51 -8.91 1.79
CA HIS A 329 4.62 -9.35 2.63
C HIS A 329 4.67 -10.87 2.85
N ARG A 330 3.69 -11.62 2.35
CA ARG A 330 3.77 -13.09 2.29
C ARG A 330 4.68 -13.58 1.16
N VAL A 331 4.92 -12.74 0.15
CA VAL A 331 5.67 -13.06 -1.07
C VAL A 331 6.99 -12.31 -1.14
N ILE A 332 6.98 -11.03 -0.79
CA ILE A 332 8.13 -10.12 -0.91
C ILE A 332 8.51 -9.64 0.49
N ASP A 333 9.75 -9.84 0.87
CA ASP A 333 10.28 -9.29 2.13
C ASP A 333 10.81 -7.86 1.96
N GLY A 334 11.11 -7.21 3.09
CA GLY A 334 11.58 -5.82 3.11
C GLY A 334 12.91 -5.62 2.37
N ALA A 335 13.82 -6.61 2.41
CA ALA A 335 15.11 -6.52 1.73
C ALA A 335 14.94 -6.64 0.21
N GLU A 336 14.07 -7.52 -0.25
CA GLU A 336 13.73 -7.65 -1.68
C GLU A 336 13.01 -6.40 -2.19
N ALA A 337 12.06 -5.86 -1.42
CA ALA A 337 11.37 -4.61 -1.74
C ALA A 337 12.34 -3.44 -1.88
N ALA A 338 13.30 -3.29 -0.96
CA ALA A 338 14.33 -2.26 -1.01
C ALA A 338 15.25 -2.44 -2.23
N ARG A 339 15.65 -3.68 -2.54
CA ARG A 339 16.45 -3.98 -3.76
C ARG A 339 15.67 -3.66 -5.04
N PHE A 340 14.38 -3.99 -5.09
CA PHE A 340 13.52 -3.67 -6.23
C PHE A 340 13.40 -2.16 -6.43
N THR A 341 13.10 -1.39 -5.38
CA THR A 341 12.95 0.07 -5.49
C THR A 341 14.26 0.74 -5.89
N ARG A 342 15.41 0.31 -5.34
CA ARG A 342 16.74 0.82 -5.76
C ARG A 342 17.09 0.43 -7.19
N THR A 343 16.76 -0.80 -7.62
CA THR A 343 16.93 -1.21 -9.03
C THR A 343 16.11 -0.31 -9.95
N LEU A 344 14.83 -0.08 -9.64
CA LEU A 344 13.94 0.78 -10.41
C LEU A 344 14.44 2.23 -10.46
N ALA A 345 14.83 2.78 -9.31
CA ALA A 345 15.40 4.13 -9.22
C ALA A 345 16.69 4.24 -10.06
N GLY A 346 17.62 3.29 -9.92
CA GLY A 346 18.86 3.28 -10.70
C GLY A 346 18.64 3.19 -12.21
N ILE A 347 17.63 2.44 -12.68
CA ILE A 347 17.25 2.40 -14.11
C ILE A 347 16.76 3.78 -14.58
N LEU A 348 15.93 4.47 -13.79
CA LEU A 348 15.43 5.82 -14.12
C LEU A 348 16.55 6.88 -14.11
N GLU A 349 17.46 6.79 -13.15
CA GLU A 349 18.61 7.69 -12.99
C GLU A 349 19.62 7.56 -14.14
N ASN A 350 19.90 6.30 -14.55
CA ASN A 350 20.92 5.99 -15.55
C ASN A 350 20.39 5.83 -16.98
N LEU A 351 19.06 5.96 -17.19
CA LEU A 351 18.38 5.79 -18.49
C LEU A 351 18.59 4.40 -19.11
N GLU A 352 18.89 3.39 -18.29
CA GLU A 352 19.30 2.07 -18.74
C GLU A 352 18.15 1.35 -19.49
N GLY A 353 18.34 1.12 -20.81
CA GLY A 353 17.37 0.43 -21.64
C GLY A 353 16.03 1.14 -21.83
N LEU A 354 15.93 2.45 -21.49
CA LEU A 354 14.68 3.19 -21.58
C LEU A 354 14.42 3.75 -22.98
N VAL A 355 15.45 3.98 -23.80
CA VAL A 355 15.39 4.66 -25.09
C VAL A 355 15.68 3.71 -26.26
N ALA A 356 15.96 2.45 -25.98
CA ALA A 356 16.21 1.43 -27.01
C ALA A 356 14.91 0.85 -27.56
#